data_b79ca32b76b91a6f58c97516f0953097
#
_entry.id   b79ca32b76b91a6f58c97516f0953097
#
_cell.length_a   1.000
_cell.length_b   1.000
_cell.length_c   1.000
_cell.angle_alpha   90.00
_cell.angle_beta   90.00
_cell.angle_gamma   90.00
#
_symmetry.space_group_name_H-M   'P 1'
#
loop_
_entity.id
_entity.type
_entity.pdbx_description
1 polymer ?
#
loop_
_entity_poly.entity_id
_entity_poly.type
_entity_poly.pdbx_seq_one_letter_code
_entity_poly.pdbx_strand_id
1 'polypeptide(L)'
;MQLVGIAAGKTRTIEMRSGPVQTAVLKSPLSGRCYVHEAGLEGNETAVHPDTLYAIASEHYDYWAARLGVERAEWLPGQFSENLTIAGLDESTLRIGDLIAIGPDVTLIVTGPRIPCFKLAWRLAQPDAFVREFGLSGRSGVYFGVRQAGWIEAGMPVEIVHREPAHPTVAEVATLALNCPQPPEELIRTLLALPYFSKSASLVLGSLLMRIVDQRADAATWKNWREFTVTEAVDEARDVMSFTLVPSDGQPLPRTRAGQFVTVSVPLPGADAVVRPWSLSDYTDTPSSFRITVKRSSEGVGSARLHATARPGARLLLRAPTGRFVLDRAGFMPVVLIGAGIGMTPLLAMAKAHLARGESAPPLRFFHCIRDSESHPLREEIDTLAAQYPQLRVHYVYSRPTPTDIELARCHRHGHLTLDDVIAELDGLAIALGNKRVTVPWFESDFYICGPELFESTLASGLVERGARKSRIFVERFQSNGTVEADAGVGAVEADAGVARAEVVFSRSGTSATWTEAEGLTLLELAEKAGLA
;
A
#
# COMPACT_ATOMS: atom_id res chain seq x y z
N MET A 1 4.36 -37.38 -13.83
CA MET A 1 5.37 -36.30 -13.61
C MET A 1 6.66 -36.94 -13.09
N GLN A 2 7.79 -36.26 -13.19
CA GLN A 2 9.07 -36.77 -12.71
C GLN A 2 9.87 -35.62 -12.03
N LEU A 3 10.49 -35.89 -10.90
CA LEU A 3 11.42 -34.99 -10.26
C LEU A 3 12.75 -34.99 -11.03
N VAL A 4 13.09 -33.89 -11.69
CA VAL A 4 14.30 -33.81 -12.53
C VAL A 4 15.43 -32.97 -11.89
N GLY A 5 15.14 -32.20 -10.85
CA GLY A 5 16.15 -31.43 -10.15
C GLY A 5 15.75 -31.05 -8.74
N ILE A 6 16.74 -30.96 -7.87
CA ILE A 6 16.60 -30.52 -6.47
C ILE A 6 17.62 -29.41 -6.26
N ALA A 7 17.23 -28.29 -5.62
CA ALA A 7 18.14 -27.20 -5.33
C ALA A 7 17.89 -26.58 -3.94
N ALA A 8 18.99 -26.20 -3.28
CA ALA A 8 18.96 -25.53 -1.99
C ALA A 8 19.84 -24.27 -1.99
N GLY A 9 19.49 -23.32 -1.14
CA GLY A 9 20.24 -22.08 -0.94
C GLY A 9 20.43 -21.74 0.52
N LYS A 10 21.53 -21.05 0.81
CA LYS A 10 21.80 -20.44 2.09
C LYS A 10 21.47 -18.96 2.07
N THR A 11 21.08 -18.42 3.21
CA THR A 11 20.90 -16.98 3.38
C THR A 11 22.22 -16.27 3.21
N ARG A 12 22.23 -15.26 2.35
CA ARG A 12 23.38 -14.38 2.11
C ARG A 12 22.93 -12.96 1.86
N THR A 13 23.82 -12.01 2.04
CA THR A 13 23.61 -10.64 1.64
C THR A 13 23.90 -10.49 0.14
N ILE A 14 23.01 -9.88 -0.60
CA ILE A 14 23.24 -9.44 -1.97
C ILE A 14 23.20 -7.91 -2.02
N GLU A 15 24.04 -7.32 -2.85
CA GLU A 15 24.01 -5.88 -3.09
C GLU A 15 22.98 -5.57 -4.19
N MET A 16 22.09 -4.65 -3.88
CA MET A 16 21.12 -4.10 -4.82
C MET A 16 21.34 -2.60 -4.95
N ARG A 17 20.77 -1.98 -5.98
CA ARG A 17 20.85 -0.52 -6.19
C ARG A 17 20.38 0.28 -4.95
N SER A 18 19.46 -0.27 -4.20
CA SER A 18 18.82 0.31 -3.00
C SER A 18 19.50 -0.09 -1.67
N GLY A 19 20.60 -0.85 -1.73
CA GLY A 19 21.35 -1.30 -0.56
C GLY A 19 21.36 -2.82 -0.37
N PRO A 20 22.00 -3.31 0.70
CA PRO A 20 22.17 -4.74 0.97
C PRO A 20 20.83 -5.40 1.36
N VAL A 21 20.59 -6.61 0.84
CA VAL A 21 19.37 -7.40 1.08
C VAL A 21 19.74 -8.82 1.49
N GLN A 22 19.21 -9.30 2.61
CA GLN A 22 19.32 -10.69 3.04
C GLN A 22 18.37 -11.58 2.20
N THR A 23 18.92 -12.66 1.63
CA THR A 23 18.13 -13.55 0.76
C THR A 23 18.74 -14.94 0.63
N ALA A 24 17.88 -15.94 0.40
CA ALA A 24 18.26 -17.28 -0.07
C ALA A 24 17.79 -17.53 -1.53
N VAL A 25 17.67 -16.45 -2.32
CA VAL A 25 17.21 -16.53 -3.72
C VAL A 25 18.19 -17.26 -4.63
N LEU A 26 19.48 -17.29 -4.25
CA LEU A 26 20.51 -17.99 -4.98
C LEU A 26 20.58 -19.45 -4.51
N LYS A 27 20.01 -20.35 -5.29
CA LYS A 27 20.03 -21.79 -5.03
C LYS A 27 20.98 -22.49 -5.99
N SER A 28 21.56 -23.59 -5.53
CA SER A 28 22.46 -24.45 -6.29
C SER A 28 21.88 -25.88 -6.33
N PRO A 29 22.08 -26.61 -7.44
CA PRO A 29 21.65 -28.00 -7.53
C PRO A 29 22.26 -28.86 -6.43
N LEU A 30 21.49 -29.82 -5.95
CA LEU A 30 21.91 -30.87 -5.04
C LEU A 30 21.98 -32.20 -5.78
N SER A 31 22.96 -33.04 -5.43
CA SER A 31 23.13 -34.38 -5.96
C SER A 31 22.78 -35.45 -4.92
N GLY A 32 22.23 -36.60 -5.37
CA GLY A 32 21.86 -37.72 -4.52
C GLY A 32 20.60 -37.47 -3.70
N ARG A 33 20.45 -38.26 -2.64
CA ARG A 33 19.24 -38.25 -1.80
C ARG A 33 19.22 -37.02 -0.89
N CYS A 34 18.08 -36.33 -0.85
CA CYS A 34 17.83 -35.17 -0.02
C CYS A 34 16.63 -35.45 0.91
N TYR A 35 16.70 -35.00 2.17
CA TYR A 35 15.59 -35.18 3.10
C TYR A 35 14.64 -33.97 3.06
N VAL A 36 13.36 -34.27 3.00
CA VAL A 36 12.27 -33.29 3.11
C VAL A 36 11.64 -33.45 4.50
N HIS A 37 11.68 -32.41 5.30
CA HIS A 37 11.05 -32.35 6.61
C HIS A 37 9.88 -31.35 6.61
N GLU A 38 9.10 -31.28 7.69
CA GLU A 38 7.89 -30.42 7.76
C GLU A 38 8.18 -28.94 7.43
N ALA A 39 9.36 -28.44 7.76
CA ALA A 39 9.76 -27.06 7.47
C ALA A 39 10.43 -26.87 6.08
N GLY A 40 10.52 -27.92 5.25
CA GLY A 40 11.05 -27.86 3.89
C GLY A 40 12.21 -28.80 3.61
N LEU A 41 13.06 -28.46 2.65
CA LEU A 41 14.19 -29.26 2.22
C LEU A 41 15.38 -29.07 3.16
N GLU A 42 16.00 -30.18 3.61
CA GLU A 42 17.20 -30.15 4.42
C GLU A 42 18.32 -29.36 3.73
N GLY A 43 19.03 -28.57 4.50
CA GLY A 43 20.11 -27.72 3.96
C GLY A 43 19.64 -26.47 3.23
N ASN A 44 18.35 -26.32 2.98
CA ASN A 44 17.79 -25.08 2.41
C ASN A 44 17.40 -24.10 3.52
N GLU A 45 17.77 -22.83 3.34
CA GLU A 45 17.29 -21.72 4.17
C GLU A 45 16.24 -20.93 3.39
N THR A 46 15.17 -20.53 4.05
CA THR A 46 14.10 -19.75 3.40
C THR A 46 14.29 -18.26 3.57
N ALA A 47 15.30 -17.83 4.32
CA ALA A 47 15.55 -16.43 4.69
C ALA A 47 14.24 -15.74 5.12
N VAL A 48 13.68 -14.96 4.23
CA VAL A 48 12.46 -14.16 4.46
C VAL A 48 11.21 -14.76 3.80
N HIS A 49 11.29 -15.99 3.24
CA HIS A 49 10.15 -16.56 2.51
C HIS A 49 9.22 -17.32 3.46
N PRO A 50 7.89 -17.03 3.47
CA PRO A 50 6.96 -17.67 4.40
C PRO A 50 6.50 -19.06 3.95
N ASP A 51 6.58 -19.38 2.64
CA ASP A 51 6.16 -20.67 2.10
C ASP A 51 7.29 -21.70 2.16
N THR A 52 6.93 -22.99 2.26
CA THR A 52 7.85 -24.07 2.66
C THR A 52 8.72 -24.56 1.51
N LEU A 53 8.08 -25.00 0.41
CA LEU A 53 8.74 -25.52 -0.79
C LEU A 53 8.21 -24.84 -2.03
N TYR A 54 9.09 -24.57 -2.98
CA TYR A 54 8.73 -24.04 -4.28
C TYR A 54 9.17 -24.99 -5.38
N ALA A 55 8.24 -25.33 -6.26
CA ALA A 55 8.51 -26.13 -7.47
C ALA A 55 8.13 -25.38 -8.74
N ILE A 56 8.85 -25.66 -9.82
CA ILE A 56 8.58 -25.17 -11.17
C ILE A 56 8.64 -26.33 -12.19
N ALA A 57 7.86 -26.21 -13.26
CA ALA A 57 7.95 -27.18 -14.35
C ALA A 57 9.27 -27.06 -15.12
N SER A 58 9.89 -28.18 -15.48
CA SER A 58 11.11 -28.18 -16.30
C SER A 58 10.90 -27.51 -17.66
N GLU A 59 9.71 -27.63 -18.23
CA GLU A 59 9.27 -27.05 -19.50
C GLU A 59 9.24 -25.52 -19.46
N HIS A 60 9.08 -24.94 -18.28
CA HIS A 60 9.11 -23.49 -18.14
C HIS A 60 10.52 -22.90 -18.31
N TYR A 61 11.55 -23.69 -18.11
CA TYR A 61 12.93 -23.28 -18.38
C TYR A 61 13.14 -22.97 -19.86
N ASP A 62 12.65 -23.82 -20.76
CA ASP A 62 12.77 -23.60 -22.21
C ASP A 62 11.99 -22.35 -22.64
N TYR A 63 10.77 -22.20 -22.12
CA TYR A 63 9.97 -21.00 -22.38
C TYR A 63 10.66 -19.71 -21.94
N TRP A 64 11.16 -19.67 -20.70
CA TRP A 64 11.77 -18.47 -20.16
C TRP A 64 13.15 -18.18 -20.77
N ALA A 65 13.94 -19.21 -21.07
CA ALA A 65 15.22 -19.04 -21.77
C ALA A 65 15.00 -18.39 -23.14
N ALA A 66 14.07 -18.91 -23.93
CA ALA A 66 13.70 -18.33 -25.22
C ALA A 66 13.16 -16.89 -25.08
N ARG A 67 12.29 -16.62 -24.08
CA ARG A 67 11.69 -15.32 -23.83
C ARG A 67 12.71 -14.27 -23.41
N LEU A 68 13.76 -14.66 -22.67
CA LEU A 68 14.82 -13.77 -22.15
C LEU A 68 16.06 -13.74 -23.06
N GLY A 69 16.08 -14.52 -24.15
CA GLY A 69 17.21 -14.55 -25.07
C GLY A 69 18.48 -15.17 -24.48
N VAL A 70 18.34 -16.16 -23.59
CA VAL A 70 19.44 -16.85 -22.90
C VAL A 70 19.51 -18.30 -23.40
N GLU A 71 20.71 -18.81 -23.52
CA GLU A 71 20.92 -20.23 -23.85
C GLU A 71 20.43 -21.14 -22.71
N ARG A 72 19.50 -22.03 -23.00
CA ARG A 72 18.90 -22.95 -22.00
C ARG A 72 19.95 -23.75 -21.21
N ALA A 73 21.03 -24.15 -21.87
CA ALA A 73 22.11 -24.93 -21.28
C ALA A 73 22.87 -24.20 -20.15
N GLU A 74 22.78 -22.89 -20.07
CA GLU A 74 23.39 -22.08 -19.01
C GLU A 74 22.59 -22.16 -17.69
N TRP A 75 21.36 -22.65 -17.73
CA TRP A 75 20.46 -22.68 -16.58
C TRP A 75 20.38 -24.07 -15.93
N LEU A 76 20.73 -24.10 -14.66
CA LEU A 76 20.65 -25.27 -13.80
C LEU A 76 19.41 -25.21 -12.90
N PRO A 77 18.94 -26.35 -12.34
CA PRO A 77 17.90 -26.35 -11.30
C PRO A 77 18.24 -25.35 -10.18
N GLY A 78 17.23 -24.56 -9.75
CA GLY A 78 17.39 -23.46 -8.79
C GLY A 78 17.49 -22.07 -9.46
N GLN A 79 17.42 -21.99 -10.78
CA GLN A 79 17.51 -20.72 -11.53
C GLN A 79 16.39 -19.74 -11.17
N PHE A 80 15.17 -20.23 -11.00
CA PHE A 80 14.00 -19.43 -10.56
C PHE A 80 13.86 -19.41 -9.03
N SER A 81 14.90 -19.83 -8.29
CA SER A 81 14.90 -20.00 -6.84
C SER A 81 13.98 -21.12 -6.33
N GLU A 82 13.64 -22.06 -7.18
CA GLU A 82 12.86 -23.24 -6.80
C GLU A 82 13.72 -24.26 -6.02
N ASN A 83 13.01 -25.09 -5.23
CA ASN A 83 13.59 -26.24 -4.56
C ASN A 83 13.50 -27.50 -5.42
N LEU A 84 12.42 -27.61 -6.19
CA LEU A 84 12.10 -28.78 -6.98
C LEU A 84 11.85 -28.38 -8.42
N THR A 85 12.52 -29.02 -9.36
CA THR A 85 12.22 -28.92 -10.79
C THR A 85 11.50 -30.22 -11.20
N ILE A 86 10.26 -30.13 -11.69
CA ILE A 86 9.41 -31.29 -11.94
C ILE A 86 8.95 -31.28 -13.40
N ALA A 87 9.25 -32.32 -14.14
CA ALA A 87 8.75 -32.52 -15.51
C ALA A 87 7.26 -32.89 -15.50
N GLY A 88 6.48 -32.23 -16.35
CA GLY A 88 5.04 -32.41 -16.47
C GLY A 88 4.22 -31.75 -15.36
N LEU A 89 4.80 -30.85 -14.56
CA LEU A 89 4.04 -30.03 -13.61
C LEU A 89 3.21 -28.99 -14.38
N ASP A 90 1.91 -28.91 -14.09
CA ASP A 90 1.00 -28.02 -14.81
C ASP A 90 0.09 -27.26 -13.82
N GLU A 91 0.32 -25.95 -13.69
CA GLU A 91 -0.42 -25.05 -12.81
C GLU A 91 -1.89 -24.89 -13.21
N SER A 92 -2.22 -25.18 -14.48
CA SER A 92 -3.60 -25.09 -14.98
C SER A 92 -4.47 -26.27 -14.55
N THR A 93 -3.86 -27.38 -14.15
CA THR A 93 -4.54 -28.61 -13.76
C THR A 93 -4.41 -28.97 -12.29
N LEU A 94 -3.35 -28.49 -11.61
CA LEU A 94 -3.18 -28.66 -10.17
C LEU A 94 -4.08 -27.71 -9.38
N ARG A 95 -4.78 -28.25 -8.39
CA ARG A 95 -5.71 -27.50 -7.53
C ARG A 95 -5.15 -27.28 -6.13
N ILE A 96 -5.58 -26.22 -5.50
CA ILE A 96 -5.26 -25.95 -4.08
C ILE A 96 -5.79 -27.12 -3.24
N GLY A 97 -4.91 -27.74 -2.46
CA GLY A 97 -5.25 -28.91 -1.64
C GLY A 97 -4.97 -30.27 -2.29
N ASP A 98 -4.65 -30.34 -3.59
CA ASP A 98 -4.19 -31.60 -4.21
C ASP A 98 -2.98 -32.14 -3.45
N LEU A 99 -2.92 -33.48 -3.30
CA LEU A 99 -1.75 -34.15 -2.71
C LEU A 99 -0.95 -34.81 -3.83
N ILE A 100 0.35 -34.59 -3.81
CA ILE A 100 1.31 -35.23 -4.71
C ILE A 100 2.29 -36.09 -3.90
N ALA A 101 2.59 -37.27 -4.37
CA ALA A 101 3.64 -38.15 -3.85
C ALA A 101 4.90 -37.99 -4.70
N ILE A 102 6.07 -37.93 -4.06
CA ILE A 102 7.40 -37.99 -4.70
C ILE A 102 8.07 -39.26 -4.22
N GLY A 103 8.18 -40.25 -5.08
CA GLY A 103 8.63 -41.58 -4.70
C GLY A 103 7.73 -42.21 -3.62
N PRO A 104 8.26 -43.16 -2.80
CA PRO A 104 7.45 -43.84 -1.79
C PRO A 104 7.27 -43.07 -0.47
N ASP A 105 8.13 -42.11 -0.19
CA ASP A 105 8.29 -41.60 1.18
C ASP A 105 7.65 -40.23 1.39
N VAL A 106 7.60 -39.35 0.37
CA VAL A 106 7.22 -37.94 0.55
C VAL A 106 5.85 -37.65 -0.02
N THR A 107 5.00 -37.01 0.75
CA THR A 107 3.73 -36.43 0.29
C THR A 107 3.69 -34.93 0.53
N LEU A 108 3.38 -34.18 -0.52
CA LEU A 108 3.24 -32.72 -0.50
C LEU A 108 1.79 -32.33 -0.76
N ILE A 109 1.37 -31.19 -0.20
CA ILE A 109 0.07 -30.56 -0.47
C ILE A 109 0.28 -29.29 -1.29
N VAL A 110 -0.52 -29.08 -2.32
CA VAL A 110 -0.54 -27.84 -3.10
C VAL A 110 -1.12 -26.71 -2.25
N THR A 111 -0.32 -25.67 -1.99
CA THR A 111 -0.73 -24.55 -1.12
C THR A 111 -1.08 -23.28 -1.88
N GLY A 112 -0.50 -23.06 -3.05
CA GLY A 112 -0.79 -21.86 -3.85
C GLY A 112 0.19 -21.62 -4.99
N PRO A 113 -0.07 -20.56 -5.79
CA PRO A 113 0.86 -20.12 -6.83
C PRO A 113 2.10 -19.47 -6.23
N ARG A 114 3.19 -19.51 -6.97
CA ARG A 114 4.37 -18.67 -6.71
C ARG A 114 3.99 -17.20 -6.91
N ILE A 115 4.07 -16.42 -5.86
CA ILE A 115 3.96 -14.95 -5.94
C ILE A 115 5.38 -14.40 -6.13
N PRO A 116 5.72 -13.88 -7.32
CA PRO A 116 7.06 -13.39 -7.60
C PRO A 116 7.33 -12.07 -6.90
N CYS A 117 8.62 -11.78 -6.64
CA CYS A 117 9.06 -10.53 -6.03
C CYS A 117 10.29 -9.98 -6.75
N PHE A 118 10.70 -8.76 -6.40
CA PHE A 118 11.85 -8.07 -6.97
C PHE A 118 13.16 -8.88 -6.95
N LYS A 119 13.33 -9.81 -5.97
CA LYS A 119 14.52 -10.66 -5.89
C LYS A 119 14.65 -11.61 -7.07
N LEU A 120 13.51 -12.05 -7.64
CA LEU A 120 13.51 -12.86 -8.87
C LEU A 120 13.94 -12.03 -10.07
N ALA A 121 13.43 -10.80 -10.22
CA ALA A 121 13.84 -9.89 -11.28
C ALA A 121 15.36 -9.60 -11.20
N TRP A 122 15.87 -9.32 -9.99
CA TRP A 122 17.30 -9.18 -9.75
C TRP A 122 18.09 -10.44 -10.13
N ARG A 123 17.65 -11.63 -9.71
CA ARG A 123 18.30 -12.92 -10.01
C ARG A 123 18.44 -13.17 -11.51
N LEU A 124 17.44 -12.77 -12.28
CA LEU A 124 17.38 -12.95 -13.73
C LEU A 124 17.85 -11.72 -14.52
N ALA A 125 18.41 -10.70 -13.84
CA ALA A 125 18.86 -9.44 -14.44
C ALA A 125 17.76 -8.76 -15.26
N GLN A 126 16.50 -8.80 -14.78
CA GLN A 126 15.34 -8.24 -15.44
C GLN A 126 14.83 -6.98 -14.72
N PRO A 127 14.14 -6.06 -15.43
CA PRO A 127 13.50 -4.90 -14.82
C PRO A 127 12.34 -5.31 -13.90
N ASP A 128 11.92 -4.43 -12.99
CA ASP A 128 10.84 -4.69 -12.03
C ASP A 128 9.50 -5.10 -12.69
N ALA A 129 9.22 -4.60 -13.90
CA ALA A 129 8.03 -4.98 -14.68
C ALA A 129 7.96 -6.50 -14.96
N PHE A 130 9.11 -7.17 -15.03
CA PHE A 130 9.19 -8.62 -15.22
C PHE A 130 8.49 -9.41 -14.11
N VAL A 131 8.48 -8.89 -12.88
CA VAL A 131 7.78 -9.53 -11.75
C VAL A 131 6.31 -9.77 -12.09
N ARG A 132 5.65 -8.78 -12.69
CA ARG A 132 4.24 -8.90 -13.10
C ARG A 132 4.08 -9.83 -14.30
N GLU A 133 4.95 -9.71 -15.30
CA GLU A 133 4.95 -10.61 -16.48
C GLU A 133 5.09 -12.07 -16.05
N PHE A 134 6.08 -12.37 -15.19
CA PHE A 134 6.33 -13.72 -14.68
C PHE A 134 5.12 -14.26 -13.89
N GLY A 135 4.54 -13.46 -13.01
CA GLY A 135 3.39 -13.87 -12.19
C GLY A 135 2.12 -14.18 -12.99
N LEU A 136 1.90 -13.44 -14.09
CA LEU A 136 0.73 -13.61 -14.96
C LEU A 136 0.90 -14.62 -16.09
N SER A 137 2.09 -15.17 -16.24
CA SER A 137 2.43 -16.06 -17.36
C SER A 137 1.73 -17.44 -17.30
N GLY A 138 1.17 -17.84 -16.15
CA GLY A 138 0.76 -19.22 -15.88
C GLY A 138 1.93 -20.18 -15.77
N ARG A 139 3.17 -19.66 -15.66
CA ARG A 139 4.44 -20.41 -15.65
C ARG A 139 5.34 -19.97 -14.51
N SER A 140 4.72 -19.59 -13.40
CA SER A 140 5.44 -19.08 -12.23
C SER A 140 5.80 -20.16 -11.22
N GLY A 141 5.15 -21.33 -11.30
CA GLY A 141 5.33 -22.48 -10.43
C GLY A 141 4.41 -22.49 -9.21
N VAL A 142 4.62 -23.47 -8.36
CA VAL A 142 3.70 -23.89 -7.30
C VAL A 142 4.39 -23.92 -5.95
N TYR A 143 3.73 -23.42 -4.92
CA TYR A 143 4.11 -23.65 -3.53
C TYR A 143 3.47 -24.91 -2.97
N PHE A 144 4.26 -25.63 -2.17
CA PHE A 144 3.85 -26.84 -1.50
C PHE A 144 4.12 -26.75 0.02
N GLY A 145 3.24 -27.38 0.78
CA GLY A 145 3.48 -27.77 2.17
C GLY A 145 3.84 -29.25 2.26
N VAL A 146 4.53 -29.66 3.31
CA VAL A 146 4.89 -31.07 3.55
C VAL A 146 3.80 -31.72 4.38
N ARG A 147 3.26 -32.84 3.91
CA ARG A 147 2.31 -33.70 4.64
C ARG A 147 2.98 -34.92 5.21
N GLN A 148 3.92 -35.49 4.48
CA GLN A 148 4.74 -36.62 4.93
C GLN A 148 6.19 -36.34 4.57
N ALA A 149 7.05 -36.37 5.59
CA ALA A 149 8.48 -36.19 5.46
C ALA A 149 9.17 -37.46 4.98
N GLY A 150 10.27 -37.33 4.27
CA GLY A 150 11.01 -38.47 3.74
C GLY A 150 12.14 -38.09 2.80
N TRP A 151 12.70 -39.06 2.12
CA TRP A 151 13.81 -38.92 1.20
C TRP A 151 13.33 -38.78 -0.25
N ILE A 152 13.91 -37.84 -0.97
CA ILE A 152 13.72 -37.65 -2.41
C ILE A 152 15.05 -37.66 -3.14
N GLU A 153 15.02 -38.03 -4.40
CA GLU A 153 16.15 -38.03 -5.32
C GLU A 153 15.69 -37.70 -6.74
N ALA A 154 16.52 -37.00 -7.50
CA ALA A 154 16.23 -36.73 -8.91
C ALA A 154 16.02 -38.05 -9.67
N GLY A 155 15.03 -38.10 -10.56
CA GLY A 155 14.60 -39.31 -11.26
C GLY A 155 13.39 -39.99 -10.62
N MET A 156 13.00 -39.67 -9.39
CA MET A 156 11.83 -40.24 -8.74
C MET A 156 10.53 -39.86 -9.47
N PRO A 157 9.53 -40.79 -9.55
CA PRO A 157 8.20 -40.47 -10.06
C PRO A 157 7.50 -39.47 -9.13
N VAL A 158 6.66 -38.63 -9.74
CA VAL A 158 5.77 -37.68 -9.02
C VAL A 158 4.34 -37.98 -9.49
N GLU A 159 3.47 -38.32 -8.54
CA GLU A 159 2.09 -38.71 -8.81
C GLU A 159 1.10 -37.93 -8.01
N ILE A 160 -0.06 -37.60 -8.58
CA ILE A 160 -1.17 -37.01 -7.85
C ILE A 160 -1.93 -38.15 -7.15
N VAL A 161 -1.87 -38.16 -5.83
CA VAL A 161 -2.48 -39.24 -5.01
C VAL A 161 -3.83 -38.84 -4.43
N HIS A 162 -4.16 -37.53 -4.44
CA HIS A 162 -5.48 -37.03 -4.09
C HIS A 162 -5.79 -35.76 -4.89
N ARG A 163 -7.03 -35.64 -5.35
CA ARG A 163 -7.56 -34.45 -6.03
C ARG A 163 -8.56 -33.73 -5.13
N GLU A 164 -8.48 -32.39 -5.13
CA GLU A 164 -9.42 -31.51 -4.42
C GLU A 164 -10.27 -30.73 -5.43
N PRO A 165 -11.35 -31.30 -5.96
CA PRO A 165 -12.12 -30.72 -7.06
C PRO A 165 -12.88 -29.45 -6.67
N ALA A 166 -13.13 -29.24 -5.38
CA ALA A 166 -13.88 -28.08 -4.88
C ALA A 166 -13.07 -26.78 -4.93
N HIS A 167 -11.74 -26.85 -5.03
CA HIS A 167 -10.88 -25.67 -5.01
C HIS A 167 -10.40 -25.26 -6.41
N PRO A 168 -10.06 -23.97 -6.61
CA PRO A 168 -9.51 -23.49 -7.87
C PRO A 168 -8.13 -24.06 -8.16
N THR A 169 -7.74 -24.00 -9.42
CA THR A 169 -6.39 -24.34 -9.86
C THR A 169 -5.38 -23.28 -9.40
N VAL A 170 -4.11 -23.66 -9.40
CA VAL A 170 -3.00 -22.74 -9.09
C VAL A 170 -2.99 -21.54 -10.04
N ALA A 171 -3.24 -21.75 -11.34
CA ALA A 171 -3.29 -20.69 -12.34
C ALA A 171 -4.49 -19.73 -12.12
N GLU A 172 -5.66 -20.26 -11.72
CA GLU A 172 -6.82 -19.45 -11.38
C GLU A 172 -6.54 -18.55 -10.16
N VAL A 173 -5.88 -19.09 -9.13
CA VAL A 173 -5.49 -18.30 -7.94
C VAL A 173 -4.43 -17.26 -8.29
N ALA A 174 -3.46 -17.55 -9.15
CA ALA A 174 -2.49 -16.57 -9.62
C ALA A 174 -3.17 -15.40 -10.36
N THR A 175 -4.11 -15.72 -11.23
CA THR A 175 -4.92 -14.71 -11.95
C THR A 175 -5.76 -13.87 -10.98
N LEU A 176 -6.43 -14.53 -10.02
CA LEU A 176 -7.20 -13.85 -8.97
C LEU A 176 -6.34 -12.86 -8.18
N ALA A 177 -5.15 -13.27 -7.78
CA ALA A 177 -4.24 -12.44 -6.98
C ALA A 177 -3.65 -11.26 -7.75
N LEU A 178 -3.35 -11.40 -9.04
CA LEU A 178 -2.51 -10.45 -9.78
C LEU A 178 -3.25 -9.66 -10.87
N ASN A 179 -4.42 -10.11 -11.35
CA ASN A 179 -5.09 -9.52 -12.52
C ASN A 179 -6.61 -9.73 -12.56
N CYS A 180 -7.30 -9.77 -11.43
CA CYS A 180 -8.76 -9.89 -11.44
C CYS A 180 -9.42 -8.53 -11.19
N PRO A 181 -10.09 -7.89 -12.20
CA PRO A 181 -10.73 -6.58 -12.02
C PRO A 181 -11.92 -6.60 -11.04
N GLN A 182 -12.64 -7.73 -10.99
CA GLN A 182 -13.80 -7.94 -10.12
C GLN A 182 -13.64 -9.26 -9.37
N PRO A 183 -12.82 -9.28 -8.34
CA PRO A 183 -12.52 -10.51 -7.63
C PRO A 183 -13.72 -11.00 -6.82
N PRO A 184 -14.06 -12.30 -6.89
CA PRO A 184 -15.16 -12.89 -6.13
C PRO A 184 -14.80 -12.97 -4.65
N GLU A 185 -15.46 -12.16 -3.82
CA GLU A 185 -15.18 -12.05 -2.40
C GLU A 185 -15.29 -13.38 -1.65
N GLU A 186 -16.34 -14.16 -1.95
CA GLU A 186 -16.57 -15.45 -1.30
C GLU A 186 -15.44 -16.44 -1.55
N LEU A 187 -14.94 -16.51 -2.78
CA LEU A 187 -13.79 -17.35 -3.12
C LEU A 187 -12.53 -16.93 -2.36
N ILE A 188 -12.29 -15.62 -2.25
CA ILE A 188 -11.16 -15.11 -1.47
C ILE A 188 -11.28 -15.53 -0.01
N ARG A 189 -12.46 -15.37 0.60
CA ARG A 189 -12.70 -15.77 1.99
C ARG A 189 -12.51 -17.27 2.20
N THR A 190 -12.99 -18.07 1.26
CA THR A 190 -12.83 -19.53 1.28
C THR A 190 -11.35 -19.91 1.27
N LEU A 191 -10.56 -19.33 0.35
CA LEU A 191 -9.12 -19.60 0.25
C LEU A 191 -8.36 -19.17 1.51
N LEU A 192 -8.67 -17.98 2.03
CA LEU A 192 -8.03 -17.46 3.25
C LEU A 192 -8.36 -18.27 4.51
N ALA A 193 -9.47 -19.01 4.51
CA ALA A 193 -9.85 -19.89 5.62
C ALA A 193 -9.12 -21.24 5.61
N LEU A 194 -8.45 -21.62 4.51
CA LEU A 194 -7.72 -22.87 4.42
C LEU A 194 -6.42 -22.81 5.25
N PRO A 195 -6.22 -23.70 6.23
CA PRO A 195 -5.06 -23.62 7.15
C PRO A 195 -3.71 -23.87 6.47
N TYR A 196 -3.72 -24.48 5.30
CA TYR A 196 -2.53 -24.78 4.51
C TYR A 196 -2.31 -23.83 3.34
N PHE A 197 -3.21 -22.86 3.11
CA PHE A 197 -3.07 -21.94 1.98
C PHE A 197 -1.76 -21.16 2.03
N SER A 198 -1.16 -20.91 0.88
CA SER A 198 0.09 -20.16 0.73
C SER A 198 0.05 -18.83 1.47
N LYS A 199 1.02 -18.60 2.36
CA LYS A 199 1.12 -17.37 3.14
C LYS A 199 1.40 -16.16 2.26
N SER A 200 2.19 -16.32 1.19
CA SER A 200 2.44 -15.26 0.21
C SER A 200 1.16 -14.90 -0.55
N ALA A 201 0.38 -15.89 -0.99
CA ALA A 201 -0.90 -15.64 -1.65
C ALA A 201 -1.94 -15.06 -0.68
N SER A 202 -1.96 -15.50 0.59
CA SER A 202 -2.83 -14.97 1.64
C SER A 202 -2.63 -13.47 1.86
N LEU A 203 -1.39 -12.99 1.85
CA LEU A 203 -1.10 -11.56 1.98
C LEU A 203 -1.73 -10.76 0.83
N VAL A 204 -1.58 -11.23 -0.41
CA VAL A 204 -2.12 -10.54 -1.59
C VAL A 204 -3.64 -10.58 -1.62
N LEU A 205 -4.24 -11.76 -1.38
CA LEU A 205 -5.71 -11.91 -1.36
C LEU A 205 -6.35 -11.19 -0.17
N GLY A 206 -5.70 -11.17 0.99
CA GLY A 206 -6.15 -10.39 2.15
C GLY A 206 -6.20 -8.89 1.83
N SER A 207 -5.17 -8.37 1.17
CA SER A 207 -5.14 -6.99 0.67
C SER A 207 -6.28 -6.72 -0.31
N LEU A 208 -6.53 -7.64 -1.22
CA LEU A 208 -7.61 -7.51 -2.20
C LEU A 208 -9.00 -7.51 -1.53
N LEU A 209 -9.22 -8.39 -0.56
CA LEU A 209 -10.45 -8.45 0.22
C LEU A 209 -10.73 -7.13 0.97
N MET A 210 -9.72 -6.57 1.61
CA MET A 210 -9.85 -5.28 2.31
C MET A 210 -10.22 -4.15 1.35
N ARG A 211 -9.62 -4.11 0.15
CA ARG A 211 -9.99 -3.12 -0.88
C ARG A 211 -11.44 -3.23 -1.34
N ILE A 212 -11.95 -4.46 -1.50
CA ILE A 212 -13.36 -4.70 -1.83
C ILE A 212 -14.28 -4.13 -0.74
N VAL A 213 -13.96 -4.41 0.52
CA VAL A 213 -14.72 -3.92 1.68
C VAL A 213 -14.69 -2.38 1.75
N ASP A 214 -13.52 -1.77 1.57
CA ASP A 214 -13.37 -0.32 1.59
C ASP A 214 -14.10 0.37 0.42
N GLN A 215 -14.10 -0.21 -0.79
CA GLN A 215 -14.84 0.31 -1.94
C GLN A 215 -16.36 0.29 -1.74
N ARG A 216 -16.90 -0.71 -1.04
CA ARG A 216 -18.33 -0.74 -0.69
C ARG A 216 -18.71 0.35 0.28
N ALA A 217 -17.83 0.71 1.21
CA ALA A 217 -18.05 1.82 2.12
C ALA A 217 -18.16 3.16 1.38
N ASP A 218 -17.37 3.38 0.34
CA ASP A 218 -17.44 4.58 -0.51
C ASP A 218 -18.79 4.70 -1.26
N ALA A 219 -19.43 3.59 -1.60
CA ALA A 219 -20.72 3.58 -2.31
C ALA A 219 -21.91 3.96 -1.44
N ALA A 220 -21.79 3.91 -0.13
CA ALA A 220 -22.86 4.18 0.84
C ALA A 220 -22.93 5.65 1.28
N THR A 221 -22.29 6.58 0.55
CA THR A 221 -22.23 7.99 0.91
C THR A 221 -23.46 8.78 0.43
N TRP A 222 -23.69 9.95 1.05
CA TRP A 222 -24.78 10.85 0.62
C TRP A 222 -24.40 11.61 -0.64
N LYS A 223 -25.45 12.08 -1.36
CA LYS A 223 -25.30 12.97 -2.53
C LYS A 223 -25.51 14.42 -2.08
N ASN A 224 -24.89 15.37 -2.78
CA ASN A 224 -25.04 16.80 -2.54
C ASN A 224 -24.53 17.29 -1.16
N TRP A 225 -25.14 18.34 -0.62
CA TRP A 225 -24.81 18.96 0.64
C TRP A 225 -25.64 18.34 1.78
N ARG A 226 -24.98 18.06 2.92
CA ARG A 226 -25.60 17.59 4.16
C ARG A 226 -25.20 18.53 5.28
N GLU A 227 -26.15 18.89 6.15
CA GLU A 227 -25.93 19.79 7.28
C GLU A 227 -25.26 19.08 8.44
N PHE A 228 -24.26 19.72 9.00
CA PHE A 228 -23.54 19.29 10.21
C PHE A 228 -23.52 20.41 11.24
N THR A 229 -23.62 20.02 12.51
CA THR A 229 -23.45 20.93 13.64
C THR A 229 -22.04 20.79 14.21
N VAL A 230 -21.36 21.90 14.44
CA VAL A 230 -20.11 21.94 15.20
C VAL A 230 -20.45 21.65 16.65
N THR A 231 -19.92 20.58 17.22
CA THR A 231 -20.10 20.24 18.64
C THR A 231 -18.96 20.69 19.50
N GLU A 232 -17.77 20.81 18.89
CA GLU A 232 -16.55 21.18 19.58
C GLU A 232 -15.65 22.00 18.65
N ALA A 233 -14.95 23.00 19.21
CA ALA A 233 -13.93 23.80 18.53
C ALA A 233 -12.77 24.00 19.50
N VAL A 234 -11.60 23.44 19.17
CA VAL A 234 -10.42 23.39 20.03
C VAL A 234 -9.26 24.12 19.38
N ASP A 235 -8.62 25.01 20.13
CA ASP A 235 -7.36 25.62 19.73
C ASP A 235 -6.22 24.62 19.94
N GLU A 236 -5.64 24.11 18.85
CA GLU A 236 -4.61 23.07 18.87
C GLU A 236 -3.19 23.63 18.94
N ALA A 237 -2.96 24.72 18.22
CA ALA A 237 -1.67 25.39 18.13
C ALA A 237 -1.83 26.79 17.54
N ARG A 238 -0.73 27.54 17.39
CA ARG A 238 -0.75 28.84 16.73
C ARG A 238 -1.43 28.76 15.36
N ASP A 239 -2.53 29.48 15.18
CA ASP A 239 -3.35 29.52 13.96
C ASP A 239 -3.93 28.18 13.52
N VAL A 240 -4.08 27.19 14.41
CA VAL A 240 -4.66 25.87 14.11
C VAL A 240 -5.79 25.56 15.06
N MET A 241 -6.97 25.23 14.52
CA MET A 241 -8.14 24.77 15.28
C MET A 241 -8.66 23.46 14.75
N SER A 242 -9.13 22.62 15.64
CA SER A 242 -9.92 21.41 15.35
C SER A 242 -11.41 21.69 15.54
N PHE A 243 -12.23 21.14 14.63
CA PHE A 243 -13.69 21.22 14.68
C PHE A 243 -14.27 19.81 14.61
N THR A 244 -15.06 19.45 15.61
CA THR A 244 -15.84 18.20 15.64
C THR A 244 -17.22 18.46 15.06
N LEU A 245 -17.61 17.70 14.05
CA LEU A 245 -18.79 17.88 13.22
C LEU A 245 -19.70 16.67 13.32
N VAL A 246 -20.95 16.87 13.79
CA VAL A 246 -21.97 15.83 13.93
C VAL A 246 -23.10 16.10 12.92
N PRO A 247 -23.65 15.08 12.23
CA PRO A 247 -24.75 15.31 11.29
C PRO A 247 -25.98 15.87 12.01
N SER A 248 -26.56 16.97 11.50
CA SER A 248 -27.71 17.65 12.12
C SER A 248 -29.01 16.85 12.01
N ASP A 249 -29.07 15.91 11.06
CA ASP A 249 -30.24 15.05 10.80
C ASP A 249 -30.25 13.77 11.66
N GLY A 250 -29.24 13.54 12.49
CA GLY A 250 -29.11 12.36 13.33
C GLY A 250 -28.91 11.03 12.60
N GLN A 251 -28.78 11.05 11.27
CA GLN A 251 -28.53 9.84 10.50
C GLN A 251 -27.08 9.39 10.66
N PRO A 252 -26.78 8.08 10.62
CA PRO A 252 -25.44 7.56 10.77
C PRO A 252 -24.50 8.07 9.69
N LEU A 253 -23.21 8.14 10.02
CA LEU A 253 -22.15 8.46 9.10
C LEU A 253 -21.66 7.18 8.40
N PRO A 254 -21.27 7.28 7.11
CA PRO A 254 -20.58 6.19 6.44
C PRO A 254 -19.18 6.00 7.03
N ARG A 255 -18.68 4.78 6.95
CA ARG A 255 -17.26 4.53 7.19
C ARG A 255 -16.44 5.33 6.18
N THR A 256 -15.39 6.00 6.65
CA THR A 256 -14.45 6.73 5.80
C THR A 256 -13.21 5.90 5.50
N ARG A 257 -12.49 6.27 4.45
CA ARG A 257 -11.11 5.80 4.23
C ARG A 257 -10.16 6.82 4.82
N ALA A 258 -9.20 6.35 5.61
CA ALA A 258 -8.24 7.25 6.26
C ALA A 258 -7.39 8.01 5.22
N GLY A 259 -7.37 9.32 5.32
CA GLY A 259 -6.77 10.24 4.36
C GLY A 259 -7.79 10.98 3.48
N GLN A 260 -9.07 10.60 3.49
CA GLN A 260 -10.12 11.35 2.81
C GLN A 260 -10.31 12.75 3.39
N PHE A 261 -10.89 13.62 2.59
CA PHE A 261 -11.29 14.98 2.96
C PHE A 261 -12.79 15.18 2.77
N VAL A 262 -13.34 16.19 3.44
CA VAL A 262 -14.69 16.71 3.21
C VAL A 262 -14.60 18.08 2.56
N THR A 263 -15.54 18.37 1.65
CA THR A 263 -15.70 19.71 1.10
C THR A 263 -16.73 20.45 1.96
N VAL A 264 -16.33 21.59 2.50
CA VAL A 264 -17.15 22.38 3.42
C VAL A 264 -17.53 23.70 2.77
N SER A 265 -18.82 24.05 2.84
CA SER A 265 -19.33 25.38 2.47
C SER A 265 -19.33 26.28 3.69
N VAL A 266 -18.55 27.35 3.63
CA VAL A 266 -18.41 28.35 4.69
C VAL A 266 -19.16 29.61 4.32
N PRO A 267 -20.26 29.97 5.01
CA PRO A 267 -21.05 31.16 4.69
C PRO A 267 -20.25 32.46 4.87
N LEU A 268 -20.37 33.37 3.91
CA LEU A 268 -19.79 34.72 4.00
C LEU A 268 -20.91 35.77 4.13
N PRO A 269 -20.73 36.81 4.97
CA PRO A 269 -21.70 37.90 5.07
C PRO A 269 -21.78 38.70 3.76
N GLY A 270 -22.96 38.76 3.16
CA GLY A 270 -23.19 39.58 1.96
C GLY A 270 -22.49 39.09 0.68
N ALA A 271 -22.00 37.86 0.67
CA ALA A 271 -21.35 37.24 -0.47
C ALA A 271 -21.68 35.73 -0.54
N ASP A 272 -21.37 35.10 -1.67
CA ASP A 272 -21.51 33.66 -1.85
C ASP A 272 -20.61 32.89 -0.87
N ALA A 273 -21.06 31.70 -0.46
CA ALA A 273 -20.30 30.86 0.43
C ALA A 273 -18.99 30.40 -0.23
N VAL A 274 -17.92 30.38 0.55
CA VAL A 274 -16.63 29.83 0.09
C VAL A 274 -16.61 28.33 0.34
N VAL A 275 -16.31 27.58 -0.70
CA VAL A 275 -16.21 26.12 -0.66
C VAL A 275 -14.74 25.71 -0.56
N ARG A 276 -14.37 24.92 0.46
CA ARG A 276 -12.98 24.47 0.67
C ARG A 276 -12.94 23.00 1.09
N PRO A 277 -11.95 22.23 0.58
CA PRO A 277 -11.67 20.88 1.06
C PRO A 277 -10.81 20.95 2.34
N TRP A 278 -11.12 20.10 3.31
CA TRP A 278 -10.29 19.87 4.51
C TRP A 278 -10.22 18.39 4.81
N SER A 279 -9.01 17.87 5.01
CA SER A 279 -8.77 16.49 5.36
C SER A 279 -9.40 16.15 6.70
N LEU A 280 -9.96 14.95 6.78
CA LEU A 280 -10.37 14.37 8.07
C LEU A 280 -9.10 14.09 8.88
N SER A 281 -9.03 14.64 10.08
CA SER A 281 -7.90 14.48 11.00
C SER A 281 -8.12 13.41 12.05
N ASP A 282 -9.22 12.67 11.93
CA ASP A 282 -9.56 11.56 12.82
C ASP A 282 -10.06 10.35 12.02
N TYR A 283 -9.99 9.17 12.65
CA TYR A 283 -10.46 7.94 12.06
C TYR A 283 -11.01 6.97 13.10
N THR A 284 -12.16 6.41 12.78
CA THR A 284 -12.73 5.23 13.44
C THR A 284 -13.50 4.39 12.42
N ASP A 285 -13.62 3.08 12.64
CA ASP A 285 -14.38 2.18 11.77
C ASP A 285 -15.89 2.46 11.78
N THR A 286 -16.41 3.07 12.86
CA THR A 286 -17.83 3.43 13.04
C THR A 286 -17.95 4.88 13.50
N PRO A 287 -17.78 5.87 12.59
CA PRO A 287 -17.79 7.27 12.97
C PRO A 287 -19.17 7.76 13.39
N SER A 288 -19.24 8.47 14.51
CA SER A 288 -20.40 9.26 14.93
C SER A 288 -20.24 10.75 14.63
N SER A 289 -19.01 11.18 14.36
CA SER A 289 -18.64 12.55 14.02
C SER A 289 -17.47 12.55 13.05
N PHE A 290 -17.23 13.69 12.40
CA PHE A 290 -16.00 13.98 11.67
C PHE A 290 -15.20 15.06 12.39
N ARG A 291 -13.88 14.98 12.33
CA ARG A 291 -13.00 16.05 12.78
C ARG A 291 -12.19 16.60 11.60
N ILE A 292 -12.22 17.92 11.45
CA ILE A 292 -11.31 18.65 10.57
C ILE A 292 -10.41 19.53 11.43
N THR A 293 -9.11 19.55 11.13
CA THR A 293 -8.14 20.43 11.79
C THR A 293 -7.59 21.38 10.76
N VAL A 294 -7.86 22.68 10.98
CA VAL A 294 -7.69 23.72 9.97
C VAL A 294 -6.68 24.76 10.45
N LYS A 295 -5.66 24.99 9.62
CA LYS A 295 -4.73 26.11 9.83
C LYS A 295 -5.30 27.36 9.19
N ARG A 296 -5.35 28.47 9.94
CA ARG A 296 -5.72 29.77 9.42
C ARG A 296 -4.64 30.28 8.47
N SER A 297 -5.01 30.50 7.21
CA SER A 297 -4.13 31.13 6.22
C SER A 297 -4.23 32.65 6.31
N SER A 298 -3.12 33.36 6.18
CA SER A 298 -3.07 34.84 6.18
C SER A 298 -3.87 35.46 5.03
N GLU A 299 -3.96 34.73 3.89
CA GLU A 299 -4.66 35.19 2.68
C GLU A 299 -5.98 34.43 2.43
N GLY A 300 -6.27 33.40 3.23
CA GLY A 300 -7.38 32.49 3.01
C GLY A 300 -8.68 32.95 3.67
N VAL A 301 -9.63 33.46 2.90
CA VAL A 301 -10.95 33.93 3.39
C VAL A 301 -11.72 32.81 4.09
N GLY A 302 -11.72 31.58 3.53
CA GLY A 302 -12.48 30.44 4.07
C GLY A 302 -11.97 29.98 5.44
N SER A 303 -10.66 29.77 5.62
CA SER A 303 -10.09 29.34 6.89
C SER A 303 -10.22 30.41 7.97
N ALA A 304 -9.97 31.68 7.63
CA ALA A 304 -10.16 32.80 8.57
C ALA A 304 -11.62 32.91 9.04
N ARG A 305 -12.57 32.76 8.11
CA ARG A 305 -14.00 32.79 8.43
C ARG A 305 -14.42 31.61 9.30
N LEU A 306 -13.96 30.39 8.98
CA LEU A 306 -14.23 29.20 9.78
C LEU A 306 -13.75 29.39 11.21
N HIS A 307 -12.50 29.84 11.42
CA HIS A 307 -11.94 30.16 12.74
C HIS A 307 -12.75 31.21 13.50
N ALA A 308 -13.32 32.19 12.81
CA ALA A 308 -14.09 33.26 13.46
C ALA A 308 -15.50 32.81 13.86
N THR A 309 -16.13 31.91 13.10
CA THR A 309 -17.58 31.65 13.22
C THR A 309 -17.97 30.24 13.61
N ALA A 310 -17.13 29.23 13.35
CA ALA A 310 -17.43 27.86 13.72
C ALA A 310 -17.20 27.65 15.22
N ARG A 311 -18.28 27.83 15.99
CA ARG A 311 -18.35 27.60 17.44
C ARG A 311 -19.37 26.49 17.73
N PRO A 312 -19.35 25.85 18.89
CA PRO A 312 -20.40 24.88 19.24
C PRO A 312 -21.80 25.42 18.97
N GLY A 313 -22.61 24.65 18.22
CA GLY A 313 -23.91 25.03 17.71
C GLY A 313 -23.93 25.65 16.31
N ALA A 314 -22.78 26.04 15.74
CA ALA A 314 -22.73 26.53 14.36
C ALA A 314 -23.05 25.41 13.36
N ARG A 315 -23.71 25.75 12.26
CA ARG A 315 -24.07 24.82 11.18
C ARG A 315 -23.21 25.02 9.96
N LEU A 316 -22.75 23.93 9.39
CA LEU A 316 -21.94 23.87 8.18
C LEU A 316 -22.54 22.86 7.20
N LEU A 317 -22.41 23.13 5.91
CA LEU A 317 -22.80 22.19 4.87
C LEU A 317 -21.56 21.44 4.38
N LEU A 318 -21.63 20.11 4.37
CA LEU A 318 -20.54 19.23 3.94
C LEU A 318 -20.97 18.36 2.76
N ARG A 319 -20.08 18.19 1.79
CA ARG A 319 -20.15 17.08 0.84
C ARG A 319 -19.56 15.81 1.47
N ALA A 320 -19.99 14.67 0.96
CA ALA A 320 -19.51 13.37 1.43
C ALA A 320 -17.98 13.27 1.35
N PRO A 321 -17.35 12.52 2.27
CA PRO A 321 -15.91 12.28 2.25
C PRO A 321 -15.46 11.71 0.89
N THR A 322 -14.38 12.26 0.36
CA THR A 322 -13.79 11.85 -0.94
C THR A 322 -12.27 12.00 -0.88
N GLY A 323 -11.56 11.55 -1.93
CA GLY A 323 -10.11 11.65 -2.05
C GLY A 323 -9.47 10.33 -2.48
N ARG A 324 -8.29 10.45 -3.09
CA ARG A 324 -7.48 9.31 -3.55
C ARG A 324 -6.24 9.06 -2.69
N PHE A 325 -5.84 10.06 -1.90
CA PHE A 325 -4.75 9.95 -0.94
C PHE A 325 -5.24 9.22 0.31
N VAL A 326 -5.33 7.91 0.22
CA VAL A 326 -5.90 7.08 1.28
C VAL A 326 -4.96 5.94 1.62
N LEU A 327 -4.90 5.60 2.91
CA LEU A 327 -4.11 4.46 3.40
C LEU A 327 -4.64 3.14 2.81
N ASP A 328 -3.75 2.35 2.22
CA ASP A 328 -4.04 0.94 1.94
C ASP A 328 -3.93 0.13 3.24
N ARG A 329 -5.05 0.00 3.95
CA ARG A 329 -5.12 -0.75 5.23
C ARG A 329 -4.79 -2.24 5.07
N ALA A 330 -4.83 -2.72 3.87
CA ALA A 330 -4.53 -4.10 3.54
C ALA A 330 -3.03 -4.33 3.32
N GLY A 331 -2.24 -3.27 3.20
CA GLY A 331 -0.80 -3.33 3.08
C GLY A 331 -0.18 -4.10 4.25
N PHE A 332 0.82 -4.92 3.96
CA PHE A 332 1.58 -5.71 4.95
C PHE A 332 3.03 -5.25 5.08
N MET A 333 3.40 -4.20 4.35
CA MET A 333 4.72 -3.56 4.43
C MET A 333 4.71 -2.46 5.49
N PRO A 334 5.89 -2.06 5.99
CA PRO A 334 6.00 -0.91 6.88
C PRO A 334 5.41 0.34 6.23
N VAL A 335 4.75 1.16 7.03
CA VAL A 335 4.16 2.43 6.60
C VAL A 335 4.98 3.59 7.14
N VAL A 336 5.23 4.57 6.28
CA VAL A 336 6.00 5.77 6.59
C VAL A 336 5.15 6.99 6.25
N LEU A 337 4.75 7.71 7.28
CA LEU A 337 3.95 8.93 7.18
C LEU A 337 4.88 10.13 7.38
N ILE A 338 4.96 11.04 6.41
CA ILE A 338 5.85 12.20 6.46
C ILE A 338 5.02 13.47 6.21
N GLY A 339 4.77 14.22 7.28
CA GLY A 339 3.95 15.43 7.23
C GLY A 339 4.72 16.70 7.52
N ALA A 340 4.42 17.78 6.79
CA ALA A 340 4.92 19.11 7.11
C ALA A 340 3.77 20.06 7.47
N GLY A 341 3.88 20.71 8.64
CA GLY A 341 2.86 21.62 9.15
C GLY A 341 1.49 20.94 9.28
N ILE A 342 0.46 21.55 8.68
CA ILE A 342 -0.91 21.03 8.73
C ILE A 342 -1.11 19.78 7.83
N GLY A 343 -0.16 19.43 6.96
CA GLY A 343 -0.19 18.18 6.18
C GLY A 343 -0.19 16.93 7.04
N MET A 344 -0.01 17.05 8.35
CA MET A 344 -0.16 15.93 9.29
C MET A 344 -1.61 15.44 9.42
N THR A 345 -2.62 16.22 9.04
CA THR A 345 -4.03 15.89 9.29
C THR A 345 -4.50 14.59 8.64
N PRO A 346 -4.33 14.35 7.32
CA PRO A 346 -4.68 13.06 6.74
C PRO A 346 -3.80 11.93 7.26
N LEU A 347 -2.54 12.23 7.59
CA LEU A 347 -1.59 11.24 8.09
C LEU A 347 -1.92 10.76 9.51
N LEU A 348 -2.47 11.61 10.37
CA LEU A 348 -2.97 11.20 11.68
C LEU A 348 -4.16 10.25 11.56
N ALA A 349 -5.10 10.55 10.67
CA ALA A 349 -6.20 9.63 10.36
C ALA A 349 -5.67 8.28 9.85
N MET A 350 -4.65 8.30 8.97
CA MET A 350 -3.98 7.09 8.48
C MET A 350 -3.28 6.31 9.60
N ALA A 351 -2.59 7.01 10.52
CA ALA A 351 -1.95 6.38 11.68
C ALA A 351 -2.98 5.64 12.54
N LYS A 352 -4.10 6.29 12.89
CA LYS A 352 -5.18 5.68 13.65
C LYS A 352 -5.77 4.46 12.95
N ALA A 353 -6.07 4.57 11.66
CA ALA A 353 -6.59 3.45 10.85
C ALA A 353 -5.61 2.28 10.76
N HIS A 354 -4.31 2.55 10.66
CA HIS A 354 -3.26 1.54 10.66
C HIS A 354 -3.19 0.82 12.00
N LEU A 355 -3.17 1.58 13.09
CA LEU A 355 -3.06 1.07 14.46
C LEU A 355 -4.33 0.33 14.92
N ALA A 356 -5.50 0.66 14.38
CA ALA A 356 -6.74 -0.08 14.62
C ALA A 356 -6.67 -1.57 14.20
N ARG A 357 -5.66 -1.98 13.43
CA ARG A 357 -5.37 -3.39 13.10
C ARG A 357 -4.78 -4.17 14.28
N GLY A 358 -4.47 -3.49 15.40
CA GLY A 358 -3.90 -4.11 16.59
C GLY A 358 -2.45 -4.58 16.36
N GLU A 359 -2.08 -5.67 17.03
CA GLU A 359 -0.73 -6.24 16.96
C GLU A 359 -0.31 -6.74 15.57
N SER A 360 -1.27 -6.99 14.69
CA SER A 360 -1.00 -7.40 13.30
C SER A 360 -0.59 -6.25 12.39
N ALA A 361 -0.67 -5.00 12.84
CA ALA A 361 -0.24 -3.86 12.07
C ALA A 361 1.28 -3.88 11.86
N PRO A 362 1.76 -3.71 10.60
CA PRO A 362 3.17 -3.54 10.33
C PRO A 362 3.77 -2.33 11.07
N PRO A 363 5.11 -2.24 11.17
CA PRO A 363 5.76 -1.07 11.74
C PRO A 363 5.31 0.23 11.07
N LEU A 364 5.09 1.25 11.90
CA LEU A 364 4.68 2.59 11.48
C LEU A 364 5.74 3.60 11.92
N ARG A 365 6.19 4.45 10.99
CA ARG A 365 7.04 5.60 11.24
C ARG A 365 6.28 6.87 10.91
N PHE A 366 6.23 7.80 11.85
CA PHE A 366 5.53 9.08 11.66
C PHE A 366 6.49 10.25 11.87
N PHE A 367 6.85 10.91 10.78
CA PHE A 367 7.67 12.12 10.79
C PHE A 367 6.76 13.35 10.72
N HIS A 368 6.80 14.19 11.73
CA HIS A 368 6.08 15.46 11.72
C HIS A 368 7.08 16.62 11.75
N CYS A 369 7.16 17.32 10.62
CA CYS A 369 8.04 18.47 10.41
C CYS A 369 7.28 19.78 10.67
N ILE A 370 7.73 20.56 11.65
CA ILE A 370 7.04 21.76 12.11
C ILE A 370 8.06 22.86 12.37
N ARG A 371 7.59 24.07 12.62
CA ARG A 371 8.45 25.19 12.91
C ARG A 371 9.04 25.13 14.33
N ASP A 372 8.16 25.00 15.33
CA ASP A 372 8.42 25.05 16.76
C ASP A 372 7.27 24.39 17.54
N SER A 373 7.37 24.28 18.88
CA SER A 373 6.32 23.69 19.71
C SER A 373 5.01 24.47 19.72
N GLU A 374 5.05 25.80 19.56
CA GLU A 374 3.84 26.63 19.51
C GLU A 374 3.02 26.41 18.23
N SER A 375 3.67 25.89 17.19
CA SER A 375 3.05 25.55 15.90
C SER A 375 2.70 24.06 15.76
N HIS A 376 2.79 23.27 16.85
CA HIS A 376 2.67 21.82 16.85
C HIS A 376 1.26 21.35 17.26
N PRO A 377 0.32 21.18 16.31
CA PRO A 377 -1.02 20.74 16.63
C PRO A 377 -1.07 19.24 16.96
N LEU A 378 -2.04 18.84 17.77
CA LEU A 378 -2.40 17.44 18.07
C LEU A 378 -1.23 16.60 18.62
N ARG A 379 -0.23 17.23 19.21
CA ARG A 379 0.96 16.55 19.75
C ARG A 379 0.62 15.53 20.82
N GLU A 380 -0.19 15.93 21.81
CA GLU A 380 -0.57 15.07 22.94
C GLU A 380 -1.31 13.81 22.46
N GLU A 381 -2.12 13.95 21.43
CA GLU A 381 -2.82 12.82 20.82
C GLU A 381 -1.84 11.85 20.15
N ILE A 382 -0.87 12.37 19.39
CA ILE A 382 0.16 11.55 18.72
C ILE A 382 1.05 10.87 19.76
N ASP A 383 1.45 11.58 20.83
CA ASP A 383 2.27 11.02 21.91
C ASP A 383 1.52 9.90 22.66
N THR A 384 0.20 10.08 22.86
CA THR A 384 -0.67 9.06 23.47
C THR A 384 -0.74 7.80 22.59
N LEU A 385 -0.90 7.97 21.27
CA LEU A 385 -0.88 6.84 20.34
C LEU A 385 0.48 6.12 20.36
N ALA A 386 1.59 6.86 20.39
CA ALA A 386 2.93 6.28 20.44
C ALA A 386 3.19 5.50 21.73
N ALA A 387 2.66 5.96 22.85
CA ALA A 387 2.75 5.26 24.13
C ALA A 387 1.88 3.98 24.15
N GLN A 388 0.72 3.99 23.48
CA GLN A 388 -0.21 2.86 23.44
C GLN A 388 0.23 1.77 22.45
N TYR A 389 0.86 2.14 21.33
CA TYR A 389 1.15 1.23 20.22
C TYR A 389 2.66 1.12 19.95
N PRO A 390 3.33 0.04 20.41
CA PRO A 390 4.80 -0.11 20.29
C PRO A 390 5.30 -0.20 18.82
N GLN A 391 4.43 -0.51 17.86
CA GLN A 391 4.75 -0.49 16.43
C GLN A 391 4.85 0.92 15.85
N LEU A 392 4.30 1.95 16.51
CA LEU A 392 4.43 3.35 16.14
C LEU A 392 5.70 3.96 16.72
N ARG A 393 6.55 4.54 15.87
CA ARG A 393 7.60 5.48 16.28
C ARG A 393 7.36 6.83 15.66
N VAL A 394 7.45 7.88 16.46
CA VAL A 394 7.21 9.25 16.05
C VAL A 394 8.52 10.03 16.06
N HIS A 395 8.73 10.86 15.05
CA HIS A 395 9.89 11.71 14.88
C HIS A 395 9.45 13.15 14.67
N TYR A 396 9.66 14.01 15.67
CA TYR A 396 9.39 15.45 15.59
C TYR A 396 10.62 16.18 15.10
N VAL A 397 10.48 16.94 14.03
CA VAL A 397 11.54 17.76 13.42
C VAL A 397 11.15 19.23 13.46
N TYR A 398 11.88 20.04 14.24
CA TYR A 398 11.61 21.47 14.35
C TYR A 398 12.59 22.28 13.50
N SER A 399 12.06 23.00 12.50
CA SER A 399 12.90 23.80 11.61
C SER A 399 13.46 25.06 12.27
N ARG A 400 12.77 25.58 13.30
CA ARG A 400 13.16 26.76 14.07
C ARG A 400 12.75 26.59 15.54
N PRO A 401 13.35 25.63 16.27
CA PRO A 401 13.02 25.42 17.68
C PRO A 401 13.32 26.67 18.50
N THR A 402 12.47 26.93 19.49
CA THR A 402 12.74 27.96 20.50
C THR A 402 13.83 27.50 21.48
N PRO A 403 14.49 28.40 22.23
CA PRO A 403 15.42 27.98 23.28
C PRO A 403 14.80 26.99 24.27
N THR A 404 13.55 27.18 24.65
CA THR A 404 12.79 26.27 25.52
C THR A 404 12.55 24.91 24.86
N ASP A 405 12.34 24.84 23.55
CA ASP A 405 12.19 23.57 22.83
C ASP A 405 13.48 22.75 22.89
N ILE A 406 14.62 23.42 22.81
CA ILE A 406 15.94 22.78 22.88
C ILE A 406 16.21 22.31 24.32
N GLU A 407 15.99 23.16 25.30
CA GLU A 407 16.20 22.87 26.73
C GLU A 407 15.36 21.67 27.19
N LEU A 408 14.08 21.62 26.78
CA LEU A 408 13.15 20.55 27.14
C LEU A 408 13.14 19.35 26.17
N ALA A 409 14.05 19.31 25.20
CA ALA A 409 14.16 18.26 24.20
C ALA A 409 12.82 17.91 23.52
N ARG A 410 12.06 18.97 23.15
CA ARG A 410 10.70 18.82 22.59
C ARG A 410 10.65 18.23 21.18
N CYS A 411 11.78 18.13 20.50
CA CYS A 411 11.90 17.52 19.17
C CYS A 411 13.10 16.58 19.11
N HIS A 412 13.03 15.63 18.21
CA HIS A 412 14.08 14.64 17.99
C HIS A 412 15.20 15.17 17.09
N ARG A 413 14.89 16.18 16.26
CA ARG A 413 15.83 16.81 15.34
C ARG A 413 15.56 18.30 15.17
N HIS A 414 16.63 19.07 15.03
CA HIS A 414 16.62 20.50 14.68
C HIS A 414 16.93 20.67 13.18
N GLY A 415 16.29 21.63 12.52
CA GLY A 415 16.45 21.94 11.10
C GLY A 415 15.42 21.24 10.22
N HIS A 416 15.80 20.91 9.00
CA HIS A 416 14.92 20.26 8.04
C HIS A 416 15.17 18.75 8.01
N LEU A 417 14.10 17.99 7.81
CA LEU A 417 14.17 16.54 7.61
C LEU A 417 14.94 16.25 6.32
N THR A 418 15.90 15.35 6.41
CA THR A 418 16.64 14.85 5.24
C THR A 418 16.19 13.44 4.89
N LEU A 419 16.45 13.03 3.66
CA LEU A 419 16.16 11.65 3.22
C LEU A 419 16.98 10.62 4.00
N ASP A 420 18.23 10.95 4.35
CA ASP A 420 19.09 10.07 5.14
C ASP A 420 18.52 9.83 6.55
N ASP A 421 17.87 10.84 7.15
CA ASP A 421 17.18 10.66 8.42
C ASP A 421 16.01 9.69 8.32
N VAL A 422 15.23 9.79 7.24
CA VAL A 422 14.11 8.89 7.00
C VAL A 422 14.63 7.47 6.81
N ILE A 423 15.64 7.27 5.97
CA ILE A 423 16.21 5.94 5.67
C ILE A 423 16.81 5.30 6.91
N ALA A 424 17.54 6.06 7.73
CA ALA A 424 18.16 5.56 8.96
C ALA A 424 17.13 4.97 9.95
N GLU A 425 15.93 5.57 10.03
CA GLU A 425 14.85 5.08 10.90
C GLU A 425 14.11 3.85 10.35
N LEU A 426 14.38 3.50 9.10
CA LEU A 426 13.79 2.34 8.43
C LEU A 426 14.75 1.15 8.36
N ASP A 427 16.00 1.34 8.74
CA ASP A 427 16.96 0.24 8.76
C ASP A 427 16.58 -0.83 9.79
N GLY A 428 16.70 -2.10 9.41
CA GLY A 428 16.37 -3.23 10.27
C GLY A 428 14.89 -3.41 10.59
N LEU A 429 13.96 -2.68 9.94
CA LEU A 429 12.53 -2.91 10.12
C LEU A 429 12.15 -4.35 9.75
N ALA A 430 11.33 -4.97 10.59
CA ALA A 430 10.86 -6.33 10.37
C ALA A 430 9.34 -6.40 10.48
N ILE A 431 8.73 -7.17 9.58
CA ILE A 431 7.30 -7.53 9.61
C ILE A 431 7.11 -8.94 10.15
N ALA A 432 5.94 -9.21 10.70
CA ALA A 432 5.52 -10.55 11.09
C ALA A 432 4.93 -11.28 9.88
N LEU A 433 5.46 -12.46 9.57
CA LEU A 433 4.91 -13.37 8.57
C LEU A 433 4.65 -14.73 9.22
N GLY A 434 3.44 -14.92 9.72
CA GLY A 434 3.10 -16.04 10.58
C GLY A 434 3.91 -15.97 11.88
N ASN A 435 4.68 -17.02 12.19
CA ASN A 435 5.54 -17.10 13.37
C ASN A 435 6.99 -16.59 13.15
N LYS A 436 7.29 -16.04 11.97
CA LYS A 436 8.60 -15.49 11.63
C LYS A 436 8.58 -13.97 11.61
N ARG A 437 9.68 -13.36 12.07
CA ARG A 437 9.98 -11.94 11.81
C ARG A 437 10.93 -11.84 10.64
N VAL A 438 10.57 -10.99 9.68
CA VAL A 438 11.27 -10.84 8.40
C VAL A 438 11.72 -9.40 8.25
N THR A 439 13.03 -9.18 8.16
CA THR A 439 13.56 -7.84 7.85
C THR A 439 13.16 -7.42 6.46
N VAL A 440 12.61 -6.22 6.36
CA VAL A 440 12.17 -5.61 5.11
C VAL A 440 13.13 -4.50 4.74
N PRO A 441 13.67 -4.48 3.51
CA PRO A 441 14.44 -3.34 3.04
C PRO A 441 13.60 -2.07 3.08
N TRP A 442 14.19 -0.94 3.46
CA TRP A 442 13.49 0.34 3.62
C TRP A 442 12.69 0.76 2.38
N PHE A 443 13.19 0.46 1.17
CA PHE A 443 12.57 0.82 -0.12
C PHE A 443 11.30 0.01 -0.46
N GLU A 444 10.97 -1.03 0.31
CA GLU A 444 9.72 -1.78 0.23
C GLU A 444 8.63 -1.20 1.14
N SER A 445 8.90 -0.15 1.89
CA SER A 445 7.91 0.55 2.70
C SER A 445 6.94 1.36 1.83
N ASP A 446 5.74 1.61 2.35
CA ASP A 446 4.75 2.49 1.74
C ASP A 446 4.88 3.89 2.33
N PHE A 447 5.19 4.87 1.48
CA PHE A 447 5.45 6.26 1.88
C PHE A 447 4.24 7.13 1.57
N TYR A 448 3.71 7.82 2.58
CA TYR A 448 2.64 8.80 2.45
C TYR A 448 3.19 10.16 2.86
N ILE A 449 3.23 11.10 1.91
CA ILE A 449 3.88 12.40 2.08
C ILE A 449 2.85 13.49 1.87
N CYS A 450 2.73 14.43 2.83
CA CYS A 450 1.81 15.56 2.72
C CYS A 450 2.42 16.83 3.32
N GLY A 451 2.41 17.93 2.56
CA GLY A 451 2.98 19.19 2.99
C GLY A 451 3.12 20.22 1.85
N PRO A 452 4.05 21.18 1.95
CA PRO A 452 4.35 22.13 0.88
C PRO A 452 4.98 21.43 -0.34
N GLU A 453 4.70 21.91 -1.54
CA GLU A 453 5.09 21.30 -2.82
C GLU A 453 6.58 20.93 -2.92
N LEU A 454 7.46 21.88 -2.55
CA LEU A 454 8.91 21.63 -2.59
C LEU A 454 9.34 20.53 -1.60
N PHE A 455 8.72 20.45 -0.43
CA PHE A 455 8.98 19.39 0.55
C PHE A 455 8.61 18.03 -0.01
N GLU A 456 7.42 17.91 -0.58
CA GLU A 456 6.91 16.66 -1.13
C GLU A 456 7.74 16.19 -2.34
N SER A 457 7.96 17.08 -3.32
CA SER A 457 8.68 16.75 -4.54
C SER A 457 10.13 16.34 -4.27
N THR A 458 10.80 17.03 -3.33
CA THR A 458 12.17 16.70 -2.93
C THR A 458 12.25 15.31 -2.31
N LEU A 459 11.36 14.99 -1.38
CA LEU A 459 11.34 13.68 -0.72
C LEU A 459 10.94 12.57 -1.68
N ALA A 460 9.88 12.78 -2.47
CA ALA A 460 9.39 11.77 -3.40
C ALA A 460 10.44 11.45 -4.49
N SER A 461 11.06 12.46 -5.08
CA SER A 461 12.12 12.27 -6.08
C SER A 461 13.33 11.58 -5.49
N GLY A 462 13.79 12.04 -4.32
CA GLY A 462 14.94 11.46 -3.64
C GLY A 462 14.73 10.00 -3.22
N LEU A 463 13.52 9.63 -2.78
CA LEU A 463 13.17 8.23 -2.49
C LEU A 463 13.28 7.35 -3.76
N VAL A 464 12.75 7.83 -4.90
CA VAL A 464 12.87 7.11 -6.19
C VAL A 464 14.32 6.98 -6.62
N GLU A 465 15.12 8.04 -6.55
CA GLU A 465 16.54 8.04 -6.89
C GLU A 465 17.34 7.03 -6.05
N ARG A 466 16.95 6.86 -4.77
CA ARG A 466 17.55 5.90 -3.85
C ARG A 466 17.00 4.47 -4.00
N GLY A 467 16.01 4.24 -4.88
CA GLY A 467 15.52 2.90 -5.24
C GLY A 467 14.15 2.51 -4.69
N ALA A 468 13.42 3.40 -4.01
CA ALA A 468 12.03 3.16 -3.68
C ALA A 468 11.16 3.13 -4.96
N ARG A 469 10.15 2.27 -4.98
CA ARG A 469 9.27 2.18 -6.14
C ARG A 469 8.28 3.34 -6.16
N LYS A 470 8.15 4.01 -7.31
CA LYS A 470 7.17 5.10 -7.48
C LYS A 470 5.75 4.68 -7.07
N SER A 471 5.35 3.44 -7.29
CA SER A 471 4.04 2.90 -6.91
C SER A 471 3.81 2.74 -5.39
N ARG A 472 4.84 2.94 -4.57
CA ARG A 472 4.79 2.92 -3.11
C ARG A 472 4.94 4.30 -2.48
N ILE A 473 4.97 5.35 -3.30
CA ILE A 473 5.10 6.74 -2.85
C ILE A 473 3.81 7.45 -3.22
N PHE A 474 3.07 7.86 -2.19
CA PHE A 474 1.80 8.55 -2.29
C PHE A 474 1.98 9.97 -1.78
N VAL A 475 1.51 10.96 -2.54
CA VAL A 475 1.69 12.38 -2.24
C VAL A 475 0.36 13.10 -2.31
N GLU A 476 0.07 13.99 -1.36
CA GLU A 476 -1.07 14.91 -1.41
C GLU A 476 -0.61 16.34 -1.18
N ARG A 477 -0.99 17.24 -2.09
CA ARG A 477 -0.63 18.64 -2.08
C ARG A 477 -1.75 19.50 -1.50
N PHE A 478 -1.46 20.30 -0.51
CA PHE A 478 -2.36 21.34 -0.04
C PHE A 478 -2.06 22.65 -0.77
N GLN A 479 -2.79 22.92 -1.83
CA GLN A 479 -2.67 24.22 -2.53
C GLN A 479 -3.52 25.28 -1.84
N SER A 480 -2.92 26.43 -1.56
CA SER A 480 -3.60 27.58 -0.96
C SER A 480 -4.24 28.54 -1.98
N ASN A 481 -3.94 28.39 -3.27
CA ASN A 481 -4.47 29.25 -4.35
C ASN A 481 -4.96 28.40 -5.52
N GLY A 482 -6.15 28.73 -6.00
CA GLY A 482 -7.02 28.06 -6.96
C GLY A 482 -6.51 27.75 -8.36
N THR A 483 -5.43 26.99 -8.48
CA THR A 483 -5.15 26.22 -9.70
C THR A 483 -4.97 24.76 -9.30
N VAL A 484 -6.02 23.99 -9.47
CA VAL A 484 -5.96 22.53 -9.40
C VAL A 484 -5.28 22.08 -10.69
N GLU A 485 -3.98 21.88 -10.68
CA GLU A 485 -3.37 21.00 -11.66
C GLU A 485 -3.91 19.60 -11.41
N ALA A 486 -4.74 19.11 -12.29
CA ALA A 486 -5.19 17.74 -12.29
C ALA A 486 -3.97 16.84 -12.45
N ASP A 487 -3.61 16.11 -11.39
CA ASP A 487 -2.58 15.08 -11.46
C ASP A 487 -3.12 13.96 -12.36
N ALA A 488 -2.74 14.02 -13.64
CA ALA A 488 -3.06 13.03 -14.65
C ALA A 488 -2.21 11.76 -14.39
N GLY A 489 -2.65 10.98 -13.43
CA GLY A 489 -2.19 9.60 -13.24
C GLY A 489 -2.80 8.64 -14.25
N VAL A 490 -2.73 8.96 -15.54
CA VAL A 490 -2.85 8.00 -16.66
C VAL A 490 -2.04 8.57 -17.81
N GLY A 491 -1.02 7.85 -18.24
CA GLY A 491 -0.18 8.01 -19.42
C GLY A 491 -0.15 9.40 -20.05
N ALA A 492 0.99 10.09 -19.94
CA ALA A 492 1.24 11.29 -20.72
C ALA A 492 0.99 10.97 -22.21
N VAL A 493 -0.15 11.37 -22.70
CA VAL A 493 -0.29 11.69 -24.12
C VAL A 493 0.48 13.00 -24.26
N GLU A 494 1.55 13.00 -25.01
CA GLU A 494 2.23 14.21 -25.43
C GLU A 494 1.14 15.15 -25.96
N ALA A 495 0.96 16.29 -25.28
CA ALA A 495 0.05 17.32 -25.73
C ALA A 495 0.62 17.88 -27.03
N ASP A 496 -0.02 17.53 -28.11
CA ASP A 496 0.24 18.16 -29.40
C ASP A 496 -0.06 19.66 -29.25
N ALA A 497 0.93 20.49 -29.44
CA ALA A 497 0.80 21.94 -29.31
C ALA A 497 -0.24 22.42 -30.32
N GLY A 498 -1.46 22.75 -29.86
CA GLY A 498 -2.48 23.31 -30.72
C GLY A 498 -3.95 22.99 -30.45
N VAL A 499 -4.32 22.38 -29.31
CA VAL A 499 -5.74 22.15 -28.98
C VAL A 499 -6.36 23.42 -28.39
N ALA A 500 -6.77 24.37 -29.26
CA ALA A 500 -7.47 25.58 -28.84
C ALA A 500 -8.89 25.32 -28.27
N ARG A 501 -9.41 24.07 -28.38
CA ARG A 501 -10.78 23.72 -28.00
C ARG A 501 -10.90 22.20 -27.72
N ALA A 502 -11.55 21.84 -26.61
CA ALA A 502 -11.84 20.45 -26.25
C ALA A 502 -13.29 20.29 -25.77
N GLU A 503 -13.90 19.13 -26.04
CA GLU A 503 -15.17 18.75 -25.43
C GLU A 503 -14.89 17.93 -24.18
N VAL A 504 -15.34 18.43 -23.03
CA VAL A 504 -15.17 17.77 -21.71
C VAL A 504 -16.48 17.09 -21.34
N VAL A 505 -16.45 15.78 -21.13
CA VAL A 505 -17.61 15.00 -20.70
C VAL A 505 -17.46 14.68 -19.21
N PHE A 506 -18.38 15.16 -18.40
CA PHE A 506 -18.47 14.84 -16.98
C PHE A 506 -19.23 13.52 -16.80
N SER A 507 -18.50 12.42 -16.75
CA SER A 507 -19.05 11.04 -16.83
C SER A 507 -20.09 10.70 -15.76
N ARG A 508 -20.07 11.34 -14.59
CA ARG A 508 -21.04 11.11 -13.51
C ARG A 508 -22.40 11.75 -13.76
N SER A 509 -22.43 12.90 -14.41
CA SER A 509 -23.67 13.65 -14.72
C SER A 509 -24.17 13.38 -16.13
N GLY A 510 -23.33 12.84 -17.01
CA GLY A 510 -23.60 12.73 -18.45
C GLY A 510 -23.59 14.09 -19.19
N THR A 511 -23.18 15.18 -18.53
CA THR A 511 -23.14 16.52 -19.08
C THR A 511 -21.84 16.73 -19.83
N SER A 512 -21.89 17.37 -21.02
CA SER A 512 -20.71 17.81 -21.74
C SER A 512 -20.62 19.33 -21.79
N ALA A 513 -19.39 19.85 -21.76
CA ALA A 513 -19.11 21.27 -21.92
C ALA A 513 -17.88 21.48 -22.81
N THR A 514 -17.89 22.55 -23.60
CA THR A 514 -16.75 22.91 -24.43
C THR A 514 -15.75 23.74 -23.62
N TRP A 515 -14.51 23.26 -23.49
CA TRP A 515 -13.39 24.03 -22.97
C TRP A 515 -12.65 24.73 -24.11
N THR A 516 -12.22 25.96 -23.90
CA THR A 516 -11.35 26.68 -24.83
C THR A 516 -10.16 27.27 -24.08
N GLU A 517 -8.99 27.25 -24.71
CA GLU A 517 -7.76 27.83 -24.14
C GLU A 517 -7.91 29.33 -23.89
N ALA A 518 -8.65 30.02 -24.74
CA ALA A 518 -8.91 31.47 -24.61
C ALA A 518 -9.71 31.85 -23.36
N GLU A 519 -10.51 30.94 -22.81
CA GLU A 519 -11.29 31.17 -21.59
C GLU A 519 -10.44 30.88 -20.33
N GLY A 520 -9.35 30.10 -20.42
CA GLY A 520 -8.46 29.78 -19.32
C GLY A 520 -9.12 29.08 -18.13
N LEU A 521 -10.31 28.47 -18.34
CA LEU A 521 -11.09 27.86 -17.27
C LEU A 521 -10.45 26.55 -16.82
N THR A 522 -10.41 26.33 -15.50
CA THR A 522 -10.13 25.02 -14.92
C THR A 522 -11.31 24.07 -15.16
N LEU A 523 -11.09 22.75 -15.00
CA LEU A 523 -12.18 21.76 -15.10
C LEU A 523 -13.30 22.01 -14.07
N LEU A 524 -12.98 22.56 -12.91
CA LEU A 524 -13.96 22.93 -11.89
C LEU A 524 -14.83 24.10 -12.36
N GLU A 525 -14.21 25.18 -12.81
CA GLU A 525 -14.92 26.36 -13.34
C GLU A 525 -15.76 26.03 -14.56
N LEU A 526 -15.28 25.10 -15.42
CA LEU A 526 -16.05 24.60 -16.55
C LEU A 526 -17.27 23.77 -16.07
N ALA A 527 -17.11 22.97 -15.01
CA ALA A 527 -18.21 22.22 -14.40
C ALA A 527 -19.24 23.15 -13.76
N GLU A 528 -18.80 24.20 -13.06
CA GLU A 528 -19.66 25.23 -12.48
C GLU A 528 -20.43 25.99 -13.58
N LYS A 529 -19.74 26.38 -14.66
CA LYS A 529 -20.35 27.00 -15.83
C LYS A 529 -21.37 26.07 -16.50
N ALA A 530 -21.18 24.78 -16.45
CA ALA A 530 -22.11 23.75 -16.94
C ALA A 530 -23.24 23.40 -15.95
N GLY A 531 -23.32 24.08 -14.81
CA GLY A 531 -24.37 23.87 -13.81
C GLY A 531 -24.18 22.59 -12.97
N LEU A 532 -22.95 22.09 -12.87
CA LEU A 532 -22.60 20.85 -12.15
C LEU A 532 -22.00 21.10 -10.75
N ALA A 533 -21.98 22.34 -10.28
CA ALA A 533 -21.44 22.74 -8.97
C ALA A 533 -22.43 22.44 -7.82
#